data_c7dfbab4701e7f4416dc84df8a5681bd
#
_entry.id   c7dfbab4701e7f4416dc84df8a5681bd
#
_cell.length_a   1.000
_cell.length_b   1.000
_cell.length_c   1.000
_cell.angle_alpha   90.00
_cell.angle_beta   90.00
_cell.angle_gamma   90.00
#
_symmetry.space_group_name_H-M   'P 1'
#
loop_
_entity.id
_entity.type
_entity.pdbx_description
1 polymer ?
#
loop_
_entity_poly.entity_id
_entity_poly.type
_entity_poly.pdbx_seq_one_letter_code
_entity_poly.pdbx_strand_id
1 'polypeptide(L)'
;MTHDELIAEACRLAKESVDNNWGGPFGAVIAKDGEIIARGQNRVLLTGDITAHAEVEAIRKAVRVINPYSPTISPINQNKSTLKFVARPEGSPDPVPERSRMLMGHEIFISGAPCPMCMSAIYWARIDAVYFACDLEDTRKIGFDDAFQYEDFVLPLDQRRIKIKQYRQDLGIDAYQAWTDKKDRHFY
;
A
#
# COMPACT_ATOMS: atom_id res chain seq x y z
N MET A 1 11.91 -16.94 -9.36
CA MET A 1 11.51 -16.36 -10.66
C MET A 1 12.49 -15.27 -11.03
N THR A 2 12.70 -15.03 -12.33
CA THR A 2 13.46 -13.88 -12.83
C THR A 2 12.64 -12.59 -12.72
N HIS A 3 13.28 -11.42 -12.85
CA HIS A 3 12.57 -10.14 -12.90
C HIS A 3 11.60 -10.06 -14.08
N ASP A 4 11.97 -10.63 -15.24
CA ASP A 4 11.10 -10.68 -16.41
C ASP A 4 9.82 -11.47 -16.15
N GLU A 5 9.92 -12.61 -15.47
CA GLU A 5 8.75 -13.41 -15.07
C GLU A 5 7.88 -12.70 -14.05
N LEU A 6 8.45 -11.95 -13.11
CA LEU A 6 7.73 -11.18 -12.10
C LEU A 6 6.99 -9.97 -12.72
N ILE A 7 7.62 -9.25 -13.66
CA ILE A 7 6.97 -8.19 -14.44
C ILE A 7 5.85 -8.76 -15.32
N ALA A 8 6.11 -9.89 -15.99
CA ALA A 8 5.09 -10.54 -16.80
C ALA A 8 3.85 -10.93 -15.98
N GLU A 9 4.05 -11.43 -14.76
CA GLU A 9 2.95 -11.73 -13.83
C GLU A 9 2.21 -10.47 -13.41
N ALA A 10 2.90 -9.36 -13.11
CA ALA A 10 2.25 -8.09 -12.80
C ALA A 10 1.38 -7.59 -13.97
N CYS A 11 1.89 -7.69 -15.20
CA CYS A 11 1.14 -7.33 -16.41
C CYS A 11 -0.06 -8.27 -16.65
N ARG A 12 0.07 -9.56 -16.38
CA ARG A 12 -1.03 -10.51 -16.45
C ARG A 12 -2.15 -10.15 -15.46
N LEU A 13 -1.78 -9.79 -14.22
CA LEU A 13 -2.73 -9.33 -13.19
C LEU A 13 -3.43 -8.03 -13.58
N ALA A 14 -2.71 -7.11 -14.25
CA ALA A 14 -3.29 -5.88 -14.78
C ALA A 14 -4.38 -6.18 -15.83
N LYS A 15 -4.09 -7.09 -16.75
CA LYS A 15 -5.07 -7.52 -17.75
C LYS A 15 -6.28 -8.19 -17.11
N GLU A 16 -6.07 -9.06 -16.12
CA GLU A 16 -7.14 -9.74 -15.37
C GLU A 16 -8.06 -8.74 -14.67
N SER A 17 -7.52 -7.63 -14.12
CA SER A 17 -8.32 -6.55 -13.53
C SER A 17 -9.30 -5.93 -14.53
N VAL A 18 -8.85 -5.69 -15.76
CA VAL A 18 -9.68 -5.13 -16.85
C VAL A 18 -10.71 -6.16 -17.32
N ASP A 19 -10.27 -7.38 -17.61
CA ASP A 19 -11.15 -8.46 -18.14
C ASP A 19 -12.32 -8.75 -17.18
N ASN A 20 -12.12 -8.58 -15.88
CA ASN A 20 -13.15 -8.81 -14.85
C ASN A 20 -13.88 -7.53 -14.42
N ASN A 21 -13.60 -6.37 -15.00
CA ASN A 21 -14.17 -5.08 -14.60
C ASN A 21 -13.92 -4.73 -13.12
N TRP A 22 -12.78 -5.13 -12.55
CA TRP A 22 -12.42 -4.82 -11.17
C TRP A 22 -11.86 -3.41 -11.00
N GLY A 23 -11.19 -2.89 -12.03
CA GLY A 23 -10.60 -1.57 -12.02
C GLY A 23 -9.74 -1.30 -13.27
N GLY A 24 -8.82 -0.35 -13.14
CA GLY A 24 -7.87 0.00 -14.20
C GLY A 24 -6.84 -1.09 -14.50
N PRO A 25 -6.04 -0.94 -15.58
CA PRO A 25 -5.06 -1.93 -16.04
C PRO A 25 -3.78 -1.93 -15.20
N PHE A 26 -3.94 -2.14 -13.89
CA PHE A 26 -2.82 -2.13 -12.96
C PHE A 26 -2.76 -3.42 -12.15
N GLY A 27 -1.57 -4.02 -12.11
CA GLY A 27 -1.24 -5.22 -11.37
C GLY A 27 0.12 -5.06 -10.68
N ALA A 28 0.27 -5.69 -9.52
CA ALA A 28 1.49 -5.64 -8.72
C ALA A 28 1.83 -7.00 -8.12
N VAL A 29 3.11 -7.29 -8.05
CA VAL A 29 3.67 -8.48 -7.40
C VAL A 29 4.72 -8.04 -6.39
N ILE A 30 4.62 -8.52 -5.16
CA ILE A 30 5.69 -8.38 -4.16
C ILE A 30 6.41 -9.72 -4.08
N ALA A 31 7.73 -9.68 -4.23
CA ALA A 31 8.59 -10.86 -4.19
C ALA A 31 9.74 -10.66 -3.20
N LYS A 32 10.29 -11.79 -2.75
CA LYS A 32 11.52 -11.86 -1.97
C LYS A 32 12.35 -13.03 -2.50
N ASP A 33 13.62 -12.78 -2.80
CA ASP A 33 14.56 -13.80 -3.31
C ASP A 33 13.99 -14.58 -4.53
N GLY A 34 13.25 -13.88 -5.40
CA GLY A 34 12.60 -14.45 -6.57
C GLY A 34 11.32 -15.27 -6.30
N GLU A 35 10.84 -15.32 -5.06
CA GLU A 35 9.58 -15.96 -4.69
C GLU A 35 8.47 -14.94 -4.51
N ILE A 36 7.28 -15.19 -5.07
CA ILE A 36 6.14 -14.31 -4.95
C ILE A 36 5.51 -14.46 -3.56
N ILE A 37 5.51 -13.36 -2.80
CA ILE A 37 4.87 -13.25 -1.49
C ILE A 37 3.41 -12.83 -1.62
N ALA A 38 3.13 -11.86 -2.50
CA ALA A 38 1.76 -11.37 -2.70
C ALA A 38 1.53 -10.85 -4.11
N ARG A 39 0.25 -10.88 -4.52
CA ARG A 39 -0.27 -10.35 -5.78
C ARG A 39 -1.36 -9.33 -5.50
N GLY A 40 -1.36 -8.22 -6.22
CA GLY A 40 -2.38 -7.19 -6.17
C GLY A 40 -2.90 -6.84 -7.55
N GLN A 41 -4.18 -6.52 -7.63
CA GLN A 41 -4.82 -5.96 -8.82
C GLN A 41 -5.55 -4.68 -8.43
N ASN A 42 -5.71 -3.76 -9.36
CA ASN A 42 -6.58 -2.62 -9.13
C ASN A 42 -8.03 -3.11 -8.90
N ARG A 43 -8.64 -2.69 -7.80
CA ARG A 43 -9.98 -3.09 -7.39
C ARG A 43 -10.91 -1.92 -7.09
N VAL A 44 -10.56 -0.74 -7.58
CA VAL A 44 -11.33 0.48 -7.33
C VAL A 44 -12.80 0.33 -7.72
N LEU A 45 -13.08 -0.22 -8.92
CA LEU A 45 -14.47 -0.40 -9.38
C LEU A 45 -15.19 -1.50 -8.61
N LEU A 46 -14.49 -2.58 -8.28
CA LEU A 46 -15.05 -3.71 -7.55
C LEU A 46 -15.45 -3.35 -6.12
N THR A 47 -14.62 -2.54 -5.45
CA THR A 47 -14.79 -2.25 -4.01
C THR A 47 -15.43 -0.90 -3.74
N GLY A 48 -15.40 0.03 -4.69
CA GLY A 48 -15.73 1.43 -4.47
C GLY A 48 -14.69 2.20 -3.63
N ASP A 49 -13.59 1.55 -3.26
CA ASP A 49 -12.46 2.17 -2.54
C ASP A 49 -11.48 2.74 -3.56
N ILE A 50 -11.43 4.08 -3.68
CA ILE A 50 -10.53 4.79 -4.59
C ILE A 50 -9.05 4.56 -4.29
N THR A 51 -8.70 4.01 -3.15
CA THR A 51 -7.33 3.68 -2.75
C THR A 51 -6.94 2.23 -3.03
N ALA A 52 -7.87 1.41 -3.52
CA ALA A 52 -7.63 -0.02 -3.82
C ALA A 52 -6.81 -0.20 -5.11
N HIS A 53 -5.67 0.48 -5.20
CA HIS A 53 -4.67 0.30 -6.25
C HIS A 53 -3.93 -1.02 -6.09
N ALA A 54 -3.37 -1.54 -7.17
CA ALA A 54 -2.72 -2.85 -7.21
C ALA A 54 -1.58 -2.98 -6.18
N GLU A 55 -0.76 -1.93 -6.04
CA GLU A 55 0.36 -1.88 -5.12
C GLU A 55 -0.11 -1.91 -3.66
N VAL A 56 -1.14 -1.10 -3.34
CA VAL A 56 -1.74 -1.05 -2.00
C VAL A 56 -2.35 -2.41 -1.63
N GLU A 57 -3.04 -3.05 -2.57
CA GLU A 57 -3.58 -4.40 -2.39
C GLU A 57 -2.48 -5.44 -2.20
N ALA A 58 -1.38 -5.36 -2.97
CA ALA A 58 -0.23 -6.25 -2.82
C ALA A 58 0.44 -6.07 -1.45
N ILE A 59 0.68 -4.82 -1.01
CA ILE A 59 1.26 -4.51 0.30
C ILE A 59 0.38 -5.06 1.43
N ARG A 60 -0.93 -4.80 1.39
CA ARG A 60 -1.88 -5.32 2.40
C ARG A 60 -1.84 -6.84 2.52
N LYS A 61 -1.76 -7.54 1.38
CA LYS A 61 -1.67 -9.00 1.34
C LYS A 61 -0.31 -9.50 1.82
N ALA A 62 0.80 -8.90 1.37
CA ALA A 62 2.14 -9.27 1.79
C ALA A 62 2.31 -9.15 3.32
N VAL A 63 1.87 -8.04 3.91
CA VAL A 63 1.91 -7.84 5.37
C VAL A 63 1.12 -8.93 6.11
N ARG A 64 -0.01 -9.39 5.56
CA ARG A 64 -0.77 -10.50 6.16
C ARG A 64 -0.04 -11.84 6.08
N VAL A 65 0.70 -12.08 4.99
CA VAL A 65 1.51 -13.30 4.83
C VAL A 65 2.64 -13.33 5.84
N ILE A 66 3.39 -12.23 5.99
CA ILE A 66 4.52 -12.16 6.92
C ILE A 66 4.10 -11.98 8.39
N ASN A 67 2.88 -11.49 8.63
CA ASN A 67 2.29 -11.29 9.95
C ASN A 67 0.90 -11.93 10.04
N PRO A 68 0.80 -13.26 10.05
CA PRO A 68 -0.48 -13.97 10.03
C PRO A 68 -1.37 -13.68 11.25
N TYR A 69 -0.79 -13.18 12.34
CA TYR A 69 -1.50 -12.79 13.57
C TYR A 69 -1.81 -11.29 13.66
N SER A 70 -1.55 -10.54 12.59
CA SER A 70 -2.01 -9.14 12.54
C SER A 70 -3.54 -9.11 12.57
N PRO A 71 -4.16 -8.21 13.37
CA PRO A 71 -5.61 -8.12 13.43
C PRO A 71 -6.16 -7.89 12.03
N THR A 72 -6.97 -8.82 11.54
CA THR A 72 -7.69 -8.66 10.29
C THR A 72 -8.84 -7.72 10.53
N ILE A 73 -8.89 -6.61 9.81
CA ILE A 73 -10.11 -5.82 9.69
C ILE A 73 -11.06 -6.68 8.85
N SER A 74 -12.09 -7.24 9.49
CA SER A 74 -13.19 -7.86 8.75
C SER A 74 -13.81 -6.80 7.84
N PRO A 75 -14.27 -7.16 6.61
CA PRO A 75 -14.98 -6.23 5.75
C PRO A 75 -16.11 -5.60 6.58
N ILE A 76 -16.12 -4.28 6.60
CA ILE A 76 -17.02 -3.46 7.39
C ILE A 76 -18.45 -3.83 7.01
N ASN A 77 -19.16 -4.49 7.90
CA ASN A 77 -20.61 -4.46 7.88
C ASN A 77 -20.99 -3.05 8.33
N GLN A 78 -21.60 -2.26 7.45
CA GLN A 78 -21.73 -0.78 7.52
C GLN A 78 -22.35 -0.21 8.81
N ASN A 79 -22.69 -1.02 9.82
CA ASN A 79 -23.36 -0.57 11.03
C ASN A 79 -22.67 -0.91 12.37
N LYS A 80 -21.50 -1.57 12.39
CA LYS A 80 -20.71 -1.74 13.63
C LYS A 80 -19.24 -1.94 13.29
N SER A 81 -18.39 -0.99 13.59
CA SER A 81 -16.94 -1.16 13.62
C SER A 81 -16.56 -2.08 14.79
N THR A 82 -16.61 -3.36 14.58
CA THR A 82 -16.04 -4.33 15.50
C THR A 82 -14.72 -4.81 14.90
N LEU A 83 -13.61 -4.23 15.37
CA LEU A 83 -12.30 -4.85 15.25
C LEU A 83 -12.41 -6.21 15.95
N LYS A 84 -12.56 -7.27 15.19
CA LYS A 84 -12.35 -8.61 15.73
C LYS A 84 -10.85 -8.84 15.79
N PHE A 85 -10.27 -8.61 16.95
CA PHE A 85 -8.97 -9.16 17.24
C PHE A 85 -9.12 -10.69 17.22
N VAL A 86 -8.47 -11.33 16.27
CA VAL A 86 -8.29 -12.78 16.36
C VAL A 86 -7.35 -12.99 17.56
N ALA A 87 -7.88 -13.55 18.64
CA ALA A 87 -7.07 -13.86 19.81
C ALA A 87 -5.91 -14.76 19.34
N ARG A 88 -4.71 -14.37 19.72
CA ARG A 88 -3.51 -15.15 19.44
C ARG A 88 -3.68 -16.54 20.10
N PRO A 89 -3.50 -17.64 19.36
CA PRO A 89 -3.56 -18.97 19.96
C PRO A 89 -2.54 -19.09 21.11
N GLU A 90 -2.94 -19.72 22.20
CA GLU A 90 -2.04 -20.02 23.33
C GLU A 90 -0.83 -20.83 22.83
N GLY A 91 0.39 -20.44 23.21
CA GLY A 91 1.63 -21.08 22.72
C GLY A 91 2.17 -20.55 21.39
N SER A 92 1.53 -19.53 20.79
CA SER A 92 2.11 -18.87 19.62
C SER A 92 3.47 -18.22 19.97
N PRO A 93 4.47 -18.24 19.06
CA PRO A 93 5.73 -17.55 19.27
C PRO A 93 5.51 -16.07 19.58
N ASP A 94 6.40 -15.44 20.34
CA ASP A 94 6.31 -14.04 20.74
C ASP A 94 5.99 -13.11 19.55
N PRO A 95 5.33 -11.97 19.82
CA PRO A 95 5.02 -11.03 18.75
C PRO A 95 6.28 -10.76 17.94
N VAL A 96 6.16 -10.96 16.64
CA VAL A 96 7.25 -10.70 15.70
C VAL A 96 7.76 -9.28 15.97
N PRO A 97 9.08 -9.06 16.17
CA PRO A 97 9.64 -7.75 16.44
C PRO A 97 9.09 -6.70 15.49
N GLU A 98 8.86 -5.48 15.94
CA GLU A 98 8.19 -4.40 15.19
C GLU A 98 8.74 -4.20 13.77
N ARG A 99 10.06 -4.33 13.59
CA ARG A 99 10.71 -4.23 12.28
C ARG A 99 10.31 -5.33 11.29
N SER A 100 9.79 -6.46 11.74
CA SER A 100 9.38 -7.56 10.87
C SER A 100 8.00 -7.38 10.25
N ARG A 101 7.25 -6.35 10.64
CA ARG A 101 5.99 -5.96 9.98
C ARG A 101 6.23 -5.20 8.67
N MET A 102 7.45 -4.71 8.46
CA MET A 102 7.86 -4.02 7.25
C MET A 102 8.31 -5.02 6.19
N LEU A 103 8.25 -4.61 4.94
CA LEU A 103 8.62 -5.42 3.78
C LEU A 103 10.08 -5.21 3.37
N MET A 104 10.99 -5.04 4.34
CA MET A 104 12.43 -4.97 4.08
C MET A 104 12.93 -6.26 3.45
N GLY A 105 13.83 -6.16 2.50
CA GLY A 105 14.32 -7.29 1.72
C GLY A 105 13.32 -7.81 0.67
N HIS A 106 12.24 -7.05 0.43
CA HIS A 106 11.28 -7.36 -0.63
C HIS A 106 11.39 -6.36 -1.76
N GLU A 107 10.98 -6.81 -2.95
CA GLU A 107 10.90 -6.02 -4.17
C GLU A 107 9.45 -5.99 -4.66
N ILE A 108 9.06 -4.91 -5.34
CA ILE A 108 7.74 -4.81 -5.97
C ILE A 108 7.87 -4.63 -7.48
N PHE A 109 7.09 -5.41 -8.22
CA PHE A 109 7.01 -5.42 -9.68
C PHE A 109 5.61 -4.98 -10.08
N ILE A 110 5.51 -3.98 -10.97
CA ILE A 110 4.27 -3.27 -11.27
C ILE A 110 4.08 -3.17 -12.78
N SER A 111 2.87 -3.27 -13.27
CA SER A 111 2.57 -3.11 -14.70
C SER A 111 2.75 -1.68 -15.21
N GLY A 112 2.61 -0.67 -14.34
CA GLY A 112 2.79 0.75 -14.66
C GLY A 112 3.49 1.50 -13.53
N ALA A 113 4.14 2.62 -13.83
CA ALA A 113 4.80 3.45 -12.84
C ALA A 113 3.85 3.81 -11.68
N PRO A 114 4.26 3.67 -10.42
CA PRO A 114 3.39 3.91 -9.28
C PRO A 114 2.97 5.39 -9.20
N CYS A 115 1.72 5.67 -8.90
CA CYS A 115 1.28 7.02 -8.56
C CYS A 115 1.88 7.47 -7.21
N PRO A 116 1.86 8.77 -6.86
CA PRO A 116 2.43 9.25 -5.60
C PRO A 116 1.86 8.60 -4.34
N MET A 117 0.56 8.24 -4.33
CA MET A 117 -0.06 7.50 -3.22
C MET A 117 0.60 6.13 -3.05
N CYS A 118 0.75 5.38 -4.14
CA CYS A 118 1.36 4.05 -4.12
C CYS A 118 2.85 4.12 -3.79
N MET A 119 3.57 5.10 -4.37
CA MET A 119 4.99 5.30 -4.03
C MET A 119 5.18 5.62 -2.54
N SER A 120 4.33 6.47 -1.96
CA SER A 120 4.36 6.75 -0.52
C SER A 120 4.09 5.49 0.31
N ALA A 121 3.14 4.63 -0.11
CA ALA A 121 2.87 3.36 0.55
C ALA A 121 4.05 2.39 0.46
N ILE A 122 4.75 2.34 -0.69
CA ILE A 122 5.96 1.54 -0.90
C ILE A 122 7.08 1.98 0.04
N TYR A 123 7.34 3.30 0.13
CA TYR A 123 8.30 3.86 1.09
C TYR A 123 7.93 3.53 2.53
N TRP A 124 6.65 3.68 2.88
CA TRP A 124 6.16 3.39 4.23
C TRP A 124 6.31 1.91 4.58
N ALA A 125 6.10 1.03 3.62
CA ALA A 125 6.27 -0.40 3.77
C ALA A 125 7.75 -0.85 3.82
N ARG A 126 8.72 0.04 3.54
CA ARG A 126 10.16 -0.25 3.50
C ARG A 126 10.52 -1.31 2.45
N ILE A 127 9.88 -1.28 1.31
CA ILE A 127 10.25 -2.12 0.16
C ILE A 127 11.56 -1.60 -0.43
N ASP A 128 12.47 -2.49 -0.77
CA ASP A 128 13.85 -2.14 -1.15
C ASP A 128 13.97 -1.69 -2.61
N ALA A 129 13.15 -2.24 -3.51
CA ALA A 129 13.23 -1.92 -4.93
C ALA A 129 11.85 -1.94 -5.62
N VAL A 130 11.71 -1.09 -6.63
CA VAL A 130 10.51 -0.94 -7.46
C VAL A 130 10.89 -1.13 -8.92
N TYR A 131 10.22 -2.06 -9.60
CA TYR A 131 10.34 -2.30 -11.04
C TYR A 131 8.98 -2.11 -11.69
N PHE A 132 8.91 -1.37 -12.79
CA PHE A 132 7.66 -1.16 -13.51
C PHE A 132 7.85 -1.28 -15.03
N ALA A 133 6.79 -1.70 -15.72
CA ALA A 133 6.83 -1.92 -17.16
C ALA A 133 6.52 -0.64 -17.96
N CYS A 134 5.36 -0.03 -17.74
CA CYS A 134 4.93 1.20 -18.41
C CYS A 134 5.26 2.43 -17.58
N ASP A 135 5.66 3.52 -18.22
CA ASP A 135 5.95 4.76 -17.52
C ASP A 135 4.70 5.64 -17.31
N LEU A 136 4.88 6.83 -16.70
CA LEU A 136 3.79 7.77 -16.43
C LEU A 136 3.19 8.33 -17.73
N GLU A 137 3.99 8.44 -18.80
CA GLU A 137 3.49 8.90 -20.10
C GLU A 137 2.58 7.86 -20.75
N ASP A 138 2.93 6.57 -20.64
CA ASP A 138 2.08 5.47 -21.11
C ASP A 138 0.77 5.42 -20.35
N THR A 139 0.83 5.63 -19.02
CA THR A 139 -0.34 5.70 -18.15
C THR A 139 -1.26 6.86 -18.50
N ARG A 140 -0.69 8.02 -18.81
CA ARG A 140 -1.44 9.20 -19.27
C ARG A 140 -2.16 8.97 -20.59
N LYS A 141 -1.53 8.29 -21.56
CA LYS A 141 -2.14 7.98 -22.87
C LYS A 141 -3.43 7.17 -22.76
N ILE A 142 -3.59 6.37 -21.71
CA ILE A 142 -4.80 5.59 -21.48
C ILE A 142 -5.80 6.28 -20.52
N GLY A 143 -5.56 7.56 -20.20
CA GLY A 143 -6.49 8.40 -19.44
C GLY A 143 -6.25 8.49 -17.93
N PHE A 144 -5.17 7.91 -17.41
CA PHE A 144 -4.75 8.06 -16.01
C PHE A 144 -3.58 9.03 -15.92
N ASP A 145 -3.82 10.27 -15.53
CA ASP A 145 -2.79 11.29 -15.40
C ASP A 145 -2.40 11.50 -13.93
N ASP A 146 -1.39 10.77 -13.49
CA ASP A 146 -0.81 10.89 -12.14
C ASP A 146 0.44 11.78 -12.10
N ALA A 147 1.00 12.14 -13.26
CA ALA A 147 2.26 12.88 -13.35
C ALA A 147 2.16 14.26 -12.66
N PHE A 148 1.01 14.94 -12.80
CA PHE A 148 0.80 16.24 -12.18
C PHE A 148 0.93 16.23 -10.66
N GLN A 149 0.65 15.10 -10.00
CA GLN A 149 0.75 14.99 -8.55
C GLN A 149 2.21 15.05 -8.09
N TYR A 150 3.14 14.46 -8.84
CA TYR A 150 4.57 14.55 -8.55
C TYR A 150 5.06 16.00 -8.68
N GLU A 151 4.60 16.73 -9.71
CA GLU A 151 4.91 18.14 -9.91
C GLU A 151 4.34 19.01 -8.79
N ASP A 152 3.09 18.75 -8.38
CA ASP A 152 2.41 19.51 -7.33
C ASP A 152 3.07 19.32 -5.95
N PHE A 153 3.58 18.11 -5.67
CA PHE A 153 4.20 17.80 -4.38
C PHE A 153 5.50 18.53 -4.10
N VAL A 154 6.22 18.98 -5.11
CA VAL A 154 7.46 19.77 -4.94
C VAL A 154 7.19 21.26 -4.77
N LEU A 155 5.95 21.71 -4.99
CA LEU A 155 5.57 23.11 -4.80
C LEU A 155 5.47 23.47 -3.30
N PRO A 156 5.71 24.74 -2.95
CA PRO A 156 5.35 25.28 -1.63
C PRO A 156 3.86 25.04 -1.32
N LEU A 157 3.53 24.88 -0.04
CA LEU A 157 2.17 24.49 0.38
C LEU A 157 1.06 25.43 -0.10
N ASP A 158 1.36 26.73 -0.20
CA ASP A 158 0.43 27.78 -0.64
C ASP A 158 0.24 27.82 -2.16
N GLN A 159 1.09 27.12 -2.94
CA GLN A 159 1.02 27.04 -4.40
C GLN A 159 0.41 25.71 -4.89
N ARG A 160 0.15 24.77 -3.99
CA ARG A 160 -0.43 23.47 -4.35
C ARG A 160 -1.89 23.58 -4.76
N ARG A 161 -2.33 22.68 -5.64
CA ARG A 161 -3.74 22.60 -6.10
C ARG A 161 -4.70 22.35 -4.94
N ILE A 162 -4.27 21.55 -3.95
CA ILE A 162 -5.03 21.31 -2.74
C ILE A 162 -4.61 22.32 -1.69
N LYS A 163 -5.57 23.08 -1.14
CA LYS A 163 -5.28 24.02 -0.06
C LYS A 163 -4.84 23.28 1.20
N ILE A 164 -3.60 23.53 1.61
CA ILE A 164 -3.00 22.91 2.80
C ILE A 164 -2.68 24.02 3.80
N LYS A 165 -3.16 23.88 5.03
CA LYS A 165 -2.89 24.83 6.10
C LYS A 165 -2.81 24.11 7.44
N GLN A 166 -1.77 24.40 8.21
CA GLN A 166 -1.74 24.00 9.62
C GLN A 166 -2.81 24.76 10.41
N TYR A 167 -3.59 24.02 11.19
CA TYR A 167 -4.70 24.57 11.97
C TYR A 167 -4.80 23.89 13.34
N ARG A 168 -4.90 24.67 14.41
CA ARG A 168 -5.05 24.21 15.80
C ARG A 168 -3.99 23.19 16.23
N GLN A 169 -2.72 23.53 16.08
CA GLN A 169 -1.59 22.72 16.56
C GLN A 169 -1.71 22.40 18.06
N ASP A 170 -2.24 23.34 18.84
CA ASP A 170 -2.48 23.21 20.28
C ASP A 170 -3.28 21.93 20.64
N LEU A 171 -4.34 21.63 19.88
CA LEU A 171 -5.11 20.40 20.07
C LEU A 171 -4.37 19.13 19.63
N GLY A 172 -3.53 19.23 18.60
CA GLY A 172 -2.76 18.09 18.10
C GLY A 172 -1.62 17.66 19.03
N ILE A 173 -1.02 18.61 19.72
CA ILE A 173 0.10 18.38 20.65
C ILE A 173 -0.29 17.44 21.80
N ASP A 174 -1.51 17.56 22.31
CA ASP A 174 -1.99 16.70 23.40
C ASP A 174 -1.93 15.20 23.05
N ALA A 175 -2.27 14.84 21.80
CA ALA A 175 -2.17 13.46 21.32
C ALA A 175 -0.71 12.99 21.21
N TYR A 176 0.20 13.89 20.79
CA TYR A 176 1.63 13.57 20.71
C TYR A 176 2.23 13.41 22.11
N GLN A 177 1.80 14.22 23.08
CA GLN A 177 2.21 14.09 24.47
C GLN A 177 1.72 12.75 25.04
N ALA A 178 0.45 12.40 24.83
CA ALA A 178 -0.10 11.10 25.25
C ALA A 178 0.67 9.91 24.68
N TRP A 179 1.09 9.99 23.40
CA TRP A 179 1.96 9.00 22.78
C TRP A 179 3.34 8.96 23.45
N THR A 180 3.93 10.12 23.73
CA THR A 180 5.26 10.23 24.35
C THR A 180 5.26 9.66 25.77
N ASP A 181 4.20 9.88 26.52
CA ASP A 181 4.06 9.43 27.90
C ASP A 181 3.74 7.93 28.01
N LYS A 182 3.27 7.31 26.92
CA LYS A 182 2.95 5.90 26.87
C LYS A 182 4.23 5.06 26.99
N LYS A 183 4.40 4.31 28.10
CA LYS A 183 5.61 3.51 28.38
C LYS A 183 5.76 2.30 27.46
N ASP A 184 4.64 1.72 27.03
CA ASP A 184 4.53 0.54 26.17
C ASP A 184 4.22 0.90 24.71
N ARG A 185 4.67 2.08 24.25
CA ARG A 185 4.48 2.50 22.86
C ARG A 185 5.32 1.66 21.90
N HIS A 186 4.72 1.32 20.77
CA HIS A 186 5.34 0.56 19.72
C HIS A 186 5.52 1.44 18.47
N PHE A 187 6.73 1.47 17.91
CA PHE A 187 7.04 2.16 16.66
C PHE A 187 6.82 1.22 15.48
N TYR A 188 6.33 1.73 14.37
CA TYR A 188 6.06 1.00 13.13
C TYR A 188 6.48 1.80 11.90
#